data_2b8aca659c995982573d8c4c22b8a560
#
_entry.id   2b8aca659c995982573d8c4c22b8a560
#
_cell.length_a   1.000
_cell.length_b   1.000
_cell.length_c   1.000
_cell.angle_alpha   90.00
_cell.angle_beta   90.00
_cell.angle_gamma   90.00
#
_symmetry.space_group_name_H-M   'P 1'
#
loop_
_entity.id
_entity.type
_entity.pdbx_description
1 polymer ?
#
loop_
_entity_poly.entity_id
_entity_poly.type
_entity_poly.pdbx_seq_one_letter_code
_entity_poly.pdbx_strand_id
1 'polypeptide(L)'
;MGQPNTLFLRLEGPLQSWGDPSKFVIRRSMDAPTKSGVLGLLCCAMGLSRPAARQKLPELNKLVMGVRIDRPGVRWWDYHTVGAGIGMTTAAGNVKTGAQGTLITRREYLADASFLVVLQGEPTIIEKLAAALRSPTWPLYLGRRSCPPSVPVFTQPRKDRNEPWANPMALAGDLKAALQAVPWYPRYDDDRRPDSLDCIIEWRATAAKPVARPEAEVWYDAPFSFDPPVHHPRLVMRDSITVDVGEALQQRTPPPPRPRADYKNREYEAARTQRLESDHGLCVFCKTPATTVQHVTYRRAGGDETQDDLRSLCRLCHDAVTMIEYGLGMGLDRINPEDPQWRDRIVTKRQEIIQFRSLETRRRRLEAQEVE
;
A
#
# COMPACT_ATOMS: atom_id res chain seq x y z
N MET A 1 -35.32 14.65 13.11
CA MET A 1 -34.36 13.66 12.56
C MET A 1 -33.99 12.72 13.70
N GLY A 2 -33.92 11.39 13.46
CA GLY A 2 -33.50 10.43 14.48
C GLY A 2 -32.03 10.66 14.89
N GLN A 3 -31.64 10.16 16.07
CA GLN A 3 -30.26 10.22 16.52
C GLN A 3 -29.36 9.31 15.62
N PRO A 4 -28.11 9.71 15.29
CA PRO A 4 -27.23 8.95 14.42
C PRO A 4 -26.83 7.64 15.09
N ASN A 5 -27.15 6.52 14.45
CA ASN A 5 -26.88 5.15 14.92
C ASN A 5 -25.92 4.36 14.02
N THR A 6 -25.48 4.95 12.93
CA THR A 6 -24.68 4.28 11.89
C THR A 6 -23.46 5.12 11.56
N LEU A 7 -22.29 4.48 11.62
CA LEU A 7 -20.98 5.06 11.31
C LEU A 7 -20.36 4.35 10.11
N PHE A 8 -19.84 5.14 9.18
CA PHE A 8 -19.17 4.64 7.96
C PHE A 8 -17.67 4.88 8.02
N LEU A 9 -16.89 3.87 7.66
CA LEU A 9 -15.44 3.93 7.55
C LEU A 9 -15.01 3.55 6.15
N ARG A 10 -14.09 4.32 5.56
CA ARG A 10 -13.40 3.94 4.33
C ARG A 10 -12.03 3.39 4.69
N LEU A 11 -11.80 2.12 4.38
CA LEU A 11 -10.52 1.46 4.60
C LEU A 11 -9.85 1.21 3.25
N GLU A 12 -9.04 2.17 2.83
CA GLU A 12 -8.36 2.16 1.55
C GLU A 12 -6.89 2.57 1.72
N GLY A 13 -5.99 1.82 1.11
CA GLY A 13 -4.55 2.06 1.17
C GLY A 13 -3.79 1.13 0.26
N PRO A 14 -2.49 1.45 -0.01
CA PRO A 14 -1.66 0.63 -0.89
C PRO A 14 -1.49 -0.80 -0.38
N LEU A 15 -1.43 -0.98 0.92
CA LEU A 15 -1.36 -2.28 1.58
C LEU A 15 -2.30 -2.31 2.78
N GLN A 16 -2.93 -3.46 3.00
CA GLN A 16 -3.73 -3.75 4.19
C GLN A 16 -3.42 -5.14 4.70
N SER A 17 -3.64 -5.41 5.99
CA SER A 17 -3.47 -6.75 6.55
C SER A 17 -4.39 -6.96 7.73
N TRP A 18 -5.37 -7.83 7.57
CA TRP A 18 -6.38 -8.12 8.57
C TRP A 18 -6.09 -9.47 9.23
N GLY A 19 -6.04 -9.47 10.56
CA GLY A 19 -5.54 -10.60 11.33
C GLY A 19 -6.22 -11.92 11.00
N ASP A 20 -5.40 -12.90 10.61
CA ASP A 20 -5.77 -14.30 10.42
C ASP A 20 -5.02 -15.16 11.47
N PRO A 21 -5.62 -16.21 12.04
CA PRO A 21 -4.91 -17.13 12.90
C PRO A 21 -3.69 -17.71 12.21
N SER A 22 -2.53 -17.17 12.51
CA SER A 22 -1.27 -17.58 11.90
C SER A 22 -0.17 -17.66 12.94
N LYS A 23 0.68 -18.70 12.86
CA LYS A 23 1.72 -18.98 13.84
C LYS A 23 3.12 -18.81 13.24
N PHE A 24 4.08 -18.46 14.09
CA PHE A 24 5.51 -18.42 13.80
C PHE A 24 5.89 -17.48 12.64
N VAL A 25 6.55 -18.02 11.62
CA VAL A 25 7.18 -17.25 10.53
C VAL A 25 6.23 -16.86 9.41
N ILE A 26 5.07 -17.52 9.28
CA ILE A 26 4.06 -17.20 8.26
C ILE A 26 2.97 -16.36 8.91
N ARG A 27 2.73 -15.15 8.39
CA ARG A 27 1.72 -14.21 8.87
C ARG A 27 0.74 -13.90 7.75
N ARG A 28 -0.40 -14.58 7.78
CA ARG A 28 -1.47 -14.42 6.78
C ARG A 28 -2.34 -13.19 7.03
N SER A 29 -3.20 -12.90 6.09
CA SER A 29 -4.25 -11.88 6.16
C SER A 29 -5.59 -12.48 5.77
N MET A 30 -6.65 -12.12 6.47
CA MET A 30 -8.01 -12.33 5.98
C MET A 30 -8.24 -11.54 4.70
N ASP A 31 -9.24 -11.92 3.93
CA ASP A 31 -9.63 -11.27 2.68
C ASP A 31 -10.43 -9.96 2.88
N ALA A 32 -10.86 -9.68 4.11
CA ALA A 32 -11.61 -8.49 4.48
C ALA A 32 -11.27 -8.03 5.91
N PRO A 33 -11.60 -6.78 6.26
CA PRO A 33 -11.44 -6.24 7.61
C PRO A 33 -12.10 -7.11 8.68
N THR A 34 -11.31 -7.53 9.66
CA THR A 34 -11.81 -8.25 10.84
C THR A 34 -12.38 -7.29 11.87
N LYS A 35 -13.32 -7.75 12.70
CA LYS A 35 -13.89 -6.91 13.77
C LYS A 35 -12.82 -6.46 14.76
N SER A 36 -11.90 -7.34 15.12
CA SER A 36 -10.76 -7.00 15.99
C SER A 36 -9.87 -5.92 15.40
N GLY A 37 -9.61 -5.97 14.09
CA GLY A 37 -8.82 -4.96 13.40
C GLY A 37 -9.53 -3.60 13.41
N VAL A 38 -10.83 -3.57 13.10
CA VAL A 38 -11.63 -2.34 13.11
C VAL A 38 -11.77 -1.77 14.52
N LEU A 39 -12.11 -2.59 15.52
CA LEU A 39 -12.21 -2.10 16.91
C LEU A 39 -10.85 -1.66 17.46
N GLY A 40 -9.76 -2.31 17.07
CA GLY A 40 -8.40 -1.87 17.39
C GLY A 40 -8.07 -0.50 16.80
N LEU A 41 -8.48 -0.24 15.56
CA LEU A 41 -8.34 1.06 14.90
C LEU A 41 -9.15 2.15 15.65
N LEU A 42 -10.37 1.84 16.08
CA LEU A 42 -11.18 2.75 16.88
C LEU A 42 -10.58 3.05 18.25
N CYS A 43 -10.03 2.03 18.94
CA CYS A 43 -9.28 2.22 20.18
C CYS A 43 -8.04 3.12 19.96
N CYS A 44 -7.35 2.96 18.83
CA CYS A 44 -6.23 3.82 18.43
C CYS A 44 -6.69 5.27 18.24
N ALA A 45 -7.80 5.51 17.56
CA ALA A 45 -8.39 6.84 17.40
C ALA A 45 -8.72 7.49 18.74
N MET A 46 -9.26 6.73 19.68
CA MET A 46 -9.59 7.19 21.05
C MET A 46 -8.36 7.32 21.97
N GLY A 47 -7.15 6.96 21.55
CA GLY A 47 -5.95 7.00 22.39
C GLY A 47 -5.96 5.95 23.52
N LEU A 48 -6.66 4.84 23.37
CA LEU A 48 -6.75 3.79 24.38
C LEU A 48 -5.55 2.84 24.32
N SER A 49 -4.76 2.79 25.40
CA SER A 49 -3.75 1.73 25.57
C SER A 49 -4.41 0.33 25.61
N ARG A 50 -3.64 -0.74 25.38
CA ARG A 50 -4.19 -2.10 25.40
C ARG A 50 -4.95 -2.45 26.69
N PRO A 51 -4.45 -2.11 27.92
CA PRO A 51 -5.22 -2.31 29.14
C PRO A 51 -6.50 -1.49 29.22
N ALA A 52 -6.46 -0.21 28.79
CA ALA A 52 -7.65 0.65 28.76
C ALA A 52 -8.67 0.17 27.70
N ALA A 53 -8.20 -0.29 26.55
CA ALA A 53 -9.06 -0.87 25.51
C ALA A 53 -9.84 -2.08 26.04
N ARG A 54 -9.22 -2.96 26.87
CA ARG A 54 -9.89 -4.11 27.46
C ARG A 54 -11.17 -3.73 28.21
N GLN A 55 -11.18 -2.60 28.91
CA GLN A 55 -12.36 -2.11 29.64
C GLN A 55 -13.46 -1.61 28.69
N LYS A 56 -13.08 -1.14 27.50
CA LYS A 56 -14.03 -0.61 26.50
C LYS A 56 -14.54 -1.66 25.52
N LEU A 57 -13.82 -2.75 25.31
CA LEU A 57 -14.20 -3.80 24.35
C LEU A 57 -15.60 -4.38 24.59
N PRO A 58 -16.10 -4.61 25.82
CA PRO A 58 -17.48 -5.09 26.02
C PRO A 58 -18.55 -4.14 25.45
N GLU A 59 -18.33 -2.83 25.55
CA GLU A 59 -19.19 -1.81 24.97
C GLU A 59 -19.07 -1.79 23.43
N LEU A 60 -17.84 -1.77 22.92
CA LEU A 60 -17.59 -1.72 21.47
C LEU A 60 -18.03 -2.99 20.74
N ASN A 61 -17.98 -4.15 21.38
CA ASN A 61 -18.49 -5.40 20.79
C ASN A 61 -20.01 -5.43 20.62
N LYS A 62 -20.74 -4.53 21.28
CA LYS A 62 -22.19 -4.35 21.02
C LYS A 62 -22.47 -3.77 19.65
N LEU A 63 -21.50 -3.07 19.03
CA LEU A 63 -21.61 -2.62 17.65
C LEU A 63 -21.76 -3.80 16.70
N VAL A 64 -22.69 -3.70 15.76
CA VAL A 64 -22.85 -4.68 14.69
C VAL A 64 -22.07 -4.19 13.47
N MET A 65 -21.33 -5.07 12.81
CA MET A 65 -20.42 -4.69 11.73
C MET A 65 -20.82 -5.32 10.40
N GLY A 66 -20.86 -4.48 9.36
CA GLY A 66 -20.94 -4.89 7.97
C GLY A 66 -19.73 -4.40 7.19
N VAL A 67 -19.27 -5.19 6.24
CA VAL A 67 -18.16 -4.85 5.34
C VAL A 67 -18.60 -5.05 3.92
N ARG A 68 -18.47 -4.04 3.08
CA ARG A 68 -18.62 -4.11 1.62
C ARG A 68 -17.24 -4.11 0.98
N ILE A 69 -17.03 -5.01 0.04
CA ILE A 69 -15.77 -5.17 -0.68
C ILE A 69 -15.86 -4.35 -1.97
N ASP A 70 -15.44 -3.10 -1.91
CA ASP A 70 -15.46 -2.20 -3.08
C ASP A 70 -14.35 -2.58 -4.07
N ARG A 71 -13.20 -3.06 -3.55
CA ARG A 71 -12.10 -3.71 -4.26
C ARG A 71 -11.46 -4.76 -3.35
N PRO A 72 -11.39 -6.02 -3.78
CA PRO A 72 -10.80 -7.09 -2.96
C PRO A 72 -9.28 -6.94 -2.81
N GLY A 73 -8.64 -6.20 -3.73
CA GLY A 73 -7.19 -6.12 -3.81
C GLY A 73 -6.54 -7.39 -4.33
N VAL A 74 -5.22 -7.41 -4.31
CA VAL A 74 -4.40 -8.54 -4.72
C VAL A 74 -3.56 -9.02 -3.54
N ARG A 75 -3.54 -10.34 -3.31
CA ARG A 75 -2.69 -10.92 -2.26
C ARG A 75 -1.23 -10.76 -2.63
N TRP A 76 -0.46 -10.14 -1.72
CA TRP A 76 0.96 -9.87 -1.88
C TRP A 76 1.74 -10.36 -0.67
N TRP A 77 2.95 -10.90 -0.90
CA TRP A 77 3.81 -11.46 0.14
C TRP A 77 5.07 -10.63 0.29
N ASP A 78 5.31 -10.20 1.52
CA ASP A 78 6.56 -9.57 1.93
C ASP A 78 7.46 -10.61 2.60
N TYR A 79 8.71 -10.66 2.15
CA TYR A 79 9.78 -11.44 2.74
C TYR A 79 10.54 -10.55 3.71
N HIS A 80 10.18 -10.62 4.97
CA HIS A 80 10.60 -9.69 5.99
C HIS A 80 11.66 -10.29 6.91
N THR A 81 12.83 -9.64 7.00
CA THR A 81 13.96 -10.02 7.86
C THR A 81 13.98 -9.16 9.11
N VAL A 82 14.14 -9.78 10.27
CA VAL A 82 14.22 -9.11 11.57
C VAL A 82 15.51 -9.50 12.28
N GLY A 83 16.17 -8.56 12.92
CA GLY A 83 17.33 -8.80 13.79
C GLY A 83 18.68 -8.84 13.09
N ALA A 84 18.76 -8.62 11.77
CA ALA A 84 20.02 -8.66 11.02
C ALA A 84 21.08 -7.72 11.62
N GLY A 85 22.15 -8.29 12.16
CA GLY A 85 23.33 -7.58 12.68
C GLY A 85 23.20 -6.98 14.09
N ILE A 86 22.02 -6.83 14.65
CA ILE A 86 21.81 -6.19 15.97
C ILE A 86 21.61 -7.24 17.07
N GLY A 87 21.34 -8.49 16.69
CA GLY A 87 20.90 -9.54 17.60
C GLY A 87 19.39 -9.50 17.86
N MET A 88 18.84 -10.62 18.26
CA MET A 88 17.42 -10.78 18.57
C MET A 88 17.27 -11.39 19.96
N THR A 89 16.50 -10.70 20.82
CA THR A 89 16.17 -11.23 22.14
C THR A 89 15.05 -12.26 22.01
N THR A 90 15.30 -13.46 22.54
CA THR A 90 14.28 -14.54 22.62
C THR A 90 13.28 -14.26 23.74
N ALA A 91 12.15 -14.99 23.75
CA ALA A 91 11.19 -14.92 24.85
C ALA A 91 11.79 -15.28 26.22
N ALA A 92 12.89 -16.03 26.25
CA ALA A 92 13.64 -16.37 27.47
C ALA A 92 14.70 -15.33 27.86
N GLY A 93 14.77 -14.18 27.17
CA GLY A 93 15.71 -13.09 27.45
C GLY A 93 17.11 -13.28 26.87
N ASN A 94 17.40 -14.40 26.20
CA ASN A 94 18.70 -14.66 25.60
C ASN A 94 18.85 -13.89 24.27
N VAL A 95 20.01 -13.28 24.05
CA VAL A 95 20.32 -12.60 22.79
C VAL A 95 20.96 -13.58 21.81
N LYS A 96 20.35 -13.74 20.63
CA LYS A 96 20.92 -14.48 19.50
C LYS A 96 21.62 -13.50 18.57
N THR A 97 22.86 -13.75 18.23
CA THR A 97 23.69 -12.93 17.35
C THR A 97 24.09 -13.67 16.07
N GLY A 98 24.65 -12.99 15.10
CA GLY A 98 25.07 -13.56 13.82
C GLY A 98 23.92 -14.14 13.01
N ALA A 99 24.18 -15.20 12.27
CA ALA A 99 23.14 -15.87 11.44
C ALA A 99 21.96 -16.41 12.25
N GLN A 100 22.18 -16.82 13.52
CA GLN A 100 21.14 -17.27 14.42
C GLN A 100 20.28 -16.11 14.98
N GLY A 101 20.77 -14.87 14.91
CA GLY A 101 20.05 -13.67 15.32
C GLY A 101 19.11 -13.12 14.26
N THR A 102 19.01 -13.74 13.09
CA THR A 102 18.15 -13.32 12.00
C THR A 102 16.91 -14.20 11.92
N LEU A 103 15.73 -13.59 12.01
CA LEU A 103 14.46 -14.26 11.78
C LEU A 103 13.84 -13.78 10.48
N ILE A 104 13.51 -14.70 9.60
CA ILE A 104 12.80 -14.47 8.36
C ILE A 104 11.32 -14.75 8.57
N THR A 105 10.46 -13.81 8.20
CA THR A 105 9.02 -13.98 8.22
C THR A 105 8.42 -13.68 6.86
N ARG A 106 7.42 -14.48 6.45
CA ARG A 106 6.58 -14.20 5.28
C ARG A 106 5.29 -13.55 5.78
N ARG A 107 5.01 -12.35 5.28
CA ARG A 107 3.86 -11.55 5.68
C ARG A 107 2.95 -11.29 4.49
N GLU A 108 1.71 -11.75 4.59
CA GLU A 108 0.69 -11.52 3.57
C GLU A 108 0.01 -10.17 3.77
N TYR A 109 -0.27 -9.50 2.67
CA TYR A 109 -0.99 -8.24 2.58
C TYR A 109 -2.04 -8.32 1.48
N LEU A 110 -3.05 -7.45 1.56
CA LEU A 110 -3.93 -7.11 0.46
C LEU A 110 -3.40 -5.82 -0.16
N ALA A 111 -2.91 -5.89 -1.39
CA ALA A 111 -2.45 -4.73 -2.14
C ALA A 111 -3.63 -4.11 -2.88
N ASP A 112 -3.76 -2.79 -2.80
CA ASP A 112 -4.77 -2.01 -3.53
C ASP A 112 -6.24 -2.34 -3.19
N ALA A 113 -6.51 -2.85 -2.00
CA ALA A 113 -7.86 -3.13 -1.54
C ALA A 113 -8.61 -1.86 -1.11
N SER A 114 -9.94 -1.88 -1.22
CA SER A 114 -10.82 -0.82 -0.70
C SER A 114 -12.08 -1.44 -0.13
N PHE A 115 -12.39 -1.07 1.12
CA PHE A 115 -13.55 -1.55 1.85
C PHE A 115 -14.38 -0.40 2.41
N LEU A 116 -15.69 -0.55 2.35
CA LEU A 116 -16.63 0.25 3.13
C LEU A 116 -17.04 -0.57 4.36
N VAL A 117 -16.72 -0.07 5.54
CA VAL A 117 -17.16 -0.68 6.81
C VAL A 117 -18.27 0.16 7.41
N VAL A 118 -19.32 -0.53 7.84
CA VAL A 118 -20.47 0.07 8.54
C VAL A 118 -20.53 -0.49 9.94
N LEU A 119 -20.67 0.38 10.92
CA LEU A 119 -20.89 0.04 12.31
C LEU A 119 -22.25 0.63 12.77
N GLN A 120 -23.11 -0.22 13.31
CA GLN A 120 -24.38 0.21 13.88
C GLN A 120 -24.43 -0.09 15.38
N GLY A 121 -25.01 0.83 16.14
CA GLY A 121 -25.14 0.70 17.58
C GLY A 121 -25.78 1.91 18.24
N GLU A 122 -25.58 2.01 19.56
CA GLU A 122 -26.10 3.12 20.37
C GLU A 122 -25.60 4.48 19.89
N PRO A 123 -26.47 5.48 19.71
CA PRO A 123 -26.11 6.80 19.19
C PRO A 123 -24.96 7.46 19.94
N THR A 124 -24.95 7.36 21.27
CA THR A 124 -23.90 7.95 22.11
C THR A 124 -22.52 7.35 21.87
N ILE A 125 -22.46 6.06 21.54
CA ILE A 125 -21.19 5.39 21.17
C ILE A 125 -20.78 5.84 19.77
N ILE A 126 -21.69 5.85 18.83
CA ILE A 126 -21.45 6.25 17.43
C ILE A 126 -20.91 7.68 17.35
N GLU A 127 -21.50 8.62 18.09
CA GLU A 127 -21.03 10.01 18.13
C GLU A 127 -19.61 10.14 18.73
N LYS A 128 -19.32 9.43 19.82
CA LYS A 128 -17.97 9.40 20.43
C LYS A 128 -16.92 8.86 19.46
N LEU A 129 -17.25 7.78 18.73
CA LEU A 129 -16.36 7.20 17.75
C LEU A 129 -16.14 8.12 16.54
N ALA A 130 -17.21 8.79 16.07
CA ALA A 130 -17.11 9.77 15.01
C ALA A 130 -16.22 10.96 15.41
N ALA A 131 -16.35 11.46 16.65
CA ALA A 131 -15.49 12.51 17.17
C ALA A 131 -14.02 12.08 17.23
N ALA A 132 -13.74 10.87 17.74
CA ALA A 132 -12.39 10.33 17.83
C ALA A 132 -11.76 10.12 16.43
N LEU A 133 -12.52 9.70 15.43
CA LEU A 133 -12.04 9.51 14.08
C LEU A 133 -11.77 10.80 13.30
N ARG A 134 -12.48 11.90 13.65
CA ARG A 134 -12.20 13.24 13.08
C ARG A 134 -10.88 13.80 13.57
N SER A 135 -10.50 13.48 14.81
CA SER A 135 -9.25 13.91 15.42
C SER A 135 -8.61 12.76 16.20
N PRO A 136 -8.00 11.79 15.49
CA PRO A 136 -7.45 10.61 16.14
C PRO A 136 -6.25 10.94 17.00
N THR A 137 -6.23 10.39 18.22
CA THR A 137 -5.13 10.60 19.18
C THR A 137 -3.82 9.98 18.64
N TRP A 138 -3.90 8.82 17.99
CA TRP A 138 -2.74 8.17 17.41
C TRP A 138 -2.93 7.92 15.91
N PRO A 139 -1.84 7.84 15.12
CA PRO A 139 -1.93 7.52 13.70
C PRO A 139 -2.67 6.19 13.45
N LEU A 140 -3.58 6.19 12.49
CA LEU A 140 -4.38 5.02 12.14
C LEU A 140 -3.66 4.16 11.11
N TYR A 141 -3.84 2.83 11.24
CA TYR A 141 -3.26 1.84 10.32
C TYR A 141 -4.29 0.78 9.97
N LEU A 142 -4.21 0.28 8.73
CA LEU A 142 -5.10 -0.77 8.22
C LEU A 142 -4.57 -2.16 8.59
N GLY A 143 -4.62 -2.46 9.88
CA GLY A 143 -4.09 -3.66 10.50
C GLY A 143 -2.65 -3.51 10.99
N ARG A 144 -1.65 -3.75 10.14
CA ARG A 144 -0.24 -3.57 10.51
C ARG A 144 0.20 -2.12 10.43
N ARG A 145 1.19 -1.73 11.26
CA ARG A 145 1.76 -0.36 11.27
C ARG A 145 2.40 0.06 9.94
N SER A 146 2.73 -0.89 9.08
CA SER A 146 3.21 -0.64 7.72
C SER A 146 2.10 -0.34 6.70
N CYS A 147 0.85 -0.30 7.12
CA CYS A 147 -0.32 -0.12 6.25
C CYS A 147 -1.06 1.18 6.58
N PRO A 148 -0.50 2.37 6.27
CA PRO A 148 -1.22 3.63 6.46
C PRO A 148 -2.38 3.71 5.46
N PRO A 149 -3.51 4.34 5.83
CA PRO A 149 -4.59 4.63 4.90
C PRO A 149 -4.16 5.69 3.88
N SER A 150 -4.61 5.56 2.63
CA SER A 150 -4.40 6.57 1.58
C SER A 150 -5.47 7.67 1.55
N VAL A 151 -6.58 7.42 2.23
CA VAL A 151 -7.67 8.39 2.42
C VAL A 151 -8.03 8.43 3.90
N PRO A 152 -8.60 9.53 4.42
CA PRO A 152 -9.08 9.55 5.79
C PRO A 152 -10.07 8.42 6.05
N VAL A 153 -9.86 7.66 7.13
CA VAL A 153 -10.74 6.54 7.52
C VAL A 153 -12.17 7.03 7.76
N PHE A 154 -12.29 8.18 8.40
CA PHE A 154 -13.57 8.89 8.56
C PHE A 154 -13.78 9.80 7.36
N THR A 155 -14.33 9.27 6.28
CA THR A 155 -14.74 10.07 5.13
C THR A 155 -16.25 10.27 5.15
N GLN A 156 -16.66 11.44 4.72
CA GLN A 156 -18.08 11.65 4.38
C GLN A 156 -18.27 11.06 2.97
N PRO A 157 -19.05 10.00 2.79
CA PRO A 157 -19.40 9.54 1.47
C PRO A 157 -20.10 10.71 0.75
N ARG A 158 -19.77 10.95 -0.51
CA ARG A 158 -20.41 12.00 -1.29
C ARG A 158 -21.51 11.37 -2.13
N LYS A 159 -22.67 11.98 -2.15
CA LYS A 159 -23.71 11.63 -3.11
C LYS A 159 -23.32 12.14 -4.50
N ASP A 160 -22.81 13.37 -4.51
CA ASP A 160 -22.12 14.00 -5.62
C ASP A 160 -20.96 14.88 -5.09
N ARG A 161 -20.27 15.63 -5.92
CA ARG A 161 -19.16 16.52 -5.49
C ARG A 161 -19.63 17.63 -4.53
N ASN A 162 -20.88 17.99 -4.56
CA ASN A 162 -21.45 19.15 -3.87
C ASN A 162 -22.20 18.77 -2.59
N GLU A 163 -22.69 17.53 -2.48
CA GLU A 163 -23.46 17.06 -1.33
C GLU A 163 -22.75 15.91 -0.57
N PRO A 164 -21.95 16.23 0.44
CA PRO A 164 -21.38 15.20 1.30
C PRO A 164 -22.51 14.54 2.13
N TRP A 165 -22.47 13.21 2.19
CA TRP A 165 -23.36 12.47 3.09
C TRP A 165 -22.99 12.76 4.54
N ALA A 166 -24.01 12.87 5.39
CA ALA A 166 -23.75 12.96 6.82
C ALA A 166 -23.08 11.66 7.30
N ASN A 167 -22.04 11.79 8.10
CA ASN A 167 -21.40 10.69 8.82
C ASN A 167 -21.08 11.17 10.24
N PRO A 168 -21.64 10.58 11.30
CA PRO A 168 -22.54 9.44 11.30
C PRO A 168 -23.97 9.78 10.85
N MET A 169 -24.76 8.76 10.52
CA MET A 169 -26.15 8.89 10.04
C MET A 169 -27.14 8.18 10.94
N ALA A 170 -28.38 8.71 10.96
CA ALA A 170 -29.54 7.99 11.47
C ALA A 170 -30.13 7.16 10.33
N LEU A 171 -29.95 5.84 10.35
CA LEU A 171 -30.52 4.93 9.36
C LEU A 171 -31.52 3.98 10.03
N ALA A 172 -32.75 3.97 9.49
CA ALA A 172 -33.73 2.93 9.80
C ALA A 172 -33.46 1.76 8.85
N GLY A 173 -32.97 0.67 9.36
CA GLY A 173 -32.67 -0.52 8.55
C GLY A 173 -31.51 -1.34 9.08
N ASP A 174 -31.30 -2.48 8.45
CA ASP A 174 -30.22 -3.37 8.79
C ASP A 174 -28.90 -2.95 8.10
N LEU A 175 -27.83 -3.68 8.42
CA LEU A 175 -26.51 -3.44 7.85
C LEU A 175 -26.48 -3.52 6.32
N LYS A 176 -27.31 -4.38 5.70
CA LYS A 176 -27.40 -4.52 4.26
C LYS A 176 -27.90 -3.23 3.61
N ALA A 177 -28.97 -2.66 4.16
CA ALA A 177 -29.50 -1.36 3.72
C ALA A 177 -28.46 -0.24 3.90
N ALA A 178 -27.73 -0.25 5.01
CA ALA A 178 -26.69 0.74 5.26
C ALA A 178 -25.53 0.62 4.25
N LEU A 179 -25.09 -0.60 3.89
CA LEU A 179 -24.06 -0.82 2.90
C LEU A 179 -24.51 -0.42 1.48
N GLN A 180 -25.81 -0.57 1.17
CA GLN A 180 -26.40 -0.16 -0.10
C GLN A 180 -26.56 1.36 -0.23
N ALA A 181 -26.76 2.05 0.90
CA ALA A 181 -27.00 3.49 0.93
C ALA A 181 -25.81 4.32 0.39
N VAL A 182 -24.60 3.80 0.44
CA VAL A 182 -23.39 4.48 -0.04
C VAL A 182 -23.07 4.04 -1.47
N PRO A 183 -23.04 4.97 -2.46
CA PRO A 183 -22.64 4.63 -3.81
C PRO A 183 -21.26 3.98 -3.87
N TRP A 184 -21.02 3.16 -4.89
CA TRP A 184 -19.68 2.72 -5.24
C TRP A 184 -18.99 3.81 -6.04
N TYR A 185 -17.77 4.17 -5.64
CA TYR A 185 -17.00 5.19 -6.33
C TYR A 185 -15.88 4.55 -7.13
N PRO A 186 -15.88 4.70 -8.48
CA PRO A 186 -14.72 4.33 -9.29
C PRO A 186 -13.52 5.16 -8.83
N ARG A 187 -12.33 4.56 -8.78
CA ARG A 187 -11.10 5.31 -8.50
C ARG A 187 -10.73 6.17 -9.70
N TYR A 188 -10.88 5.59 -10.89
CA TYR A 188 -10.62 6.24 -12.16
C TYR A 188 -11.87 6.25 -13.01
N ASP A 189 -11.92 7.19 -13.94
CA ASP A 189 -13.04 7.41 -14.88
C ASP A 189 -13.29 6.21 -15.83
N ASP A 190 -12.27 5.38 -16.07
CA ASP A 190 -12.32 4.18 -16.90
C ASP A 190 -12.53 2.86 -16.11
N ASP A 191 -12.71 2.93 -14.79
CA ASP A 191 -12.98 1.75 -13.98
C ASP A 191 -14.36 1.15 -14.34
N ARG A 192 -14.38 -0.15 -14.58
CA ARG A 192 -15.63 -0.85 -14.90
C ARG A 192 -16.52 -0.94 -13.65
N ARG A 193 -17.78 -0.60 -13.83
CA ARG A 193 -18.81 -0.81 -12.81
C ARG A 193 -18.97 -2.30 -12.54
N PRO A 194 -18.90 -2.76 -11.27
CA PRO A 194 -19.29 -4.11 -10.92
C PRO A 194 -20.82 -4.27 -10.97
N ASP A 195 -21.31 -5.44 -11.39
CA ASP A 195 -22.74 -5.75 -11.39
C ASP A 195 -23.29 -5.84 -9.96
N SER A 196 -22.50 -6.38 -9.06
CA SER A 196 -22.77 -6.47 -7.62
C SER A 196 -21.47 -6.40 -6.84
N LEU A 197 -21.55 -6.03 -5.57
CA LEU A 197 -20.43 -5.98 -4.62
C LEU A 197 -20.64 -7.02 -3.53
N ASP A 198 -19.62 -7.79 -3.25
CA ASP A 198 -19.63 -8.72 -2.13
C ASP A 198 -19.65 -7.98 -0.80
N CYS A 199 -20.38 -8.53 0.17
CA CYS A 199 -20.41 -8.02 1.51
C CYS A 199 -20.38 -9.13 2.57
N ILE A 200 -19.85 -8.77 3.75
CA ILE A 200 -19.78 -9.62 4.93
C ILE A 200 -20.55 -8.93 6.03
N ILE A 201 -21.63 -9.54 6.49
CA ILE A 201 -22.57 -8.92 7.42
C ILE A 201 -22.58 -9.74 8.71
N GLU A 202 -22.33 -9.08 9.85
CA GLU A 202 -22.49 -9.71 11.16
C GLU A 202 -23.95 -10.08 11.38
N TRP A 203 -24.18 -11.34 11.70
CA TRP A 203 -25.50 -11.84 11.99
C TRP A 203 -25.70 -11.94 13.51
N ARG A 204 -26.82 -11.43 13.99
CA ARG A 204 -27.24 -11.61 15.39
C ARG A 204 -28.66 -12.11 15.45
N ALA A 205 -28.94 -13.00 16.40
CA ALA A 205 -30.28 -13.42 16.69
C ALA A 205 -31.11 -12.22 17.18
N THR A 206 -32.28 -12.08 16.62
CA THR A 206 -33.29 -11.09 17.03
C THR A 206 -34.64 -11.80 17.15
N ALA A 207 -35.64 -11.14 17.76
CA ALA A 207 -37.00 -11.68 17.81
C ALA A 207 -37.56 -12.03 16.42
N ALA A 208 -37.17 -11.23 15.39
CA ALA A 208 -37.58 -11.45 14.00
C ALA A 208 -36.69 -12.47 13.24
N LYS A 209 -35.47 -12.75 13.73
CA LYS A 209 -34.48 -13.66 13.11
C LYS A 209 -33.84 -14.52 14.21
N PRO A 210 -34.58 -15.44 14.84
CA PRO A 210 -34.13 -16.12 16.05
C PRO A 210 -33.08 -17.19 15.81
N VAL A 211 -32.96 -17.72 14.59
CA VAL A 211 -32.06 -18.83 14.23
C VAL A 211 -31.07 -18.38 13.15
N ALA A 212 -29.81 -18.75 13.31
CA ALA A 212 -28.79 -18.54 12.28
C ALA A 212 -29.16 -19.33 11.01
N ARG A 213 -28.92 -18.74 9.85
CA ARG A 213 -29.04 -19.45 8.58
C ARG A 213 -27.95 -20.49 8.46
N PRO A 214 -28.18 -21.60 7.75
CA PRO A 214 -27.16 -22.65 7.53
C PRO A 214 -25.88 -22.12 6.88
N GLU A 215 -25.97 -21.03 6.12
CA GLU A 215 -24.83 -20.41 5.41
C GLU A 215 -23.99 -19.49 6.29
N ALA A 216 -24.37 -19.31 7.58
CA ALA A 216 -23.60 -18.46 8.48
C ALA A 216 -22.26 -19.08 8.85
N GLU A 217 -21.18 -18.32 8.64
CA GLU A 217 -19.79 -18.69 9.02
C GLU A 217 -19.50 -18.23 10.44
N VAL A 218 -18.66 -19.01 11.16
CA VAL A 218 -18.15 -18.63 12.48
C VAL A 218 -16.78 -17.97 12.31
N TRP A 219 -16.69 -16.70 12.69
CA TRP A 219 -15.41 -15.97 12.72
C TRP A 219 -14.98 -15.73 14.17
N TYR A 220 -13.72 -16.03 14.49
CA TYR A 220 -13.10 -15.82 15.81
C TYR A 220 -12.36 -14.48 15.81
N ASP A 221 -13.07 -13.38 15.66
CA ASP A 221 -12.48 -12.05 15.50
C ASP A 221 -13.15 -10.95 16.34
N ALA A 222 -14.09 -11.29 17.23
CA ALA A 222 -14.64 -10.35 18.21
C ALA A 222 -13.65 -10.22 19.38
N PRO A 223 -12.95 -9.09 19.57
CA PRO A 223 -11.87 -9.00 20.56
C PRO A 223 -12.44 -8.94 21.99
N PHE A 224 -11.91 -9.78 22.86
CA PHE A 224 -12.13 -9.71 24.32
C PHE A 224 -10.94 -9.02 25.00
N SER A 225 -9.74 -9.24 24.50
CA SER A 225 -8.51 -8.61 24.96
C SER A 225 -7.53 -8.48 23.81
N PHE A 226 -6.74 -7.41 23.81
CA PHE A 226 -5.62 -7.24 22.89
C PHE A 226 -4.27 -7.62 23.53
N ASP A 227 -4.25 -7.83 24.87
CA ASP A 227 -3.04 -8.23 25.60
C ASP A 227 -3.41 -9.04 26.85
N PRO A 228 -3.19 -10.36 26.85
CA PRO A 228 -2.93 -11.18 25.66
C PRO A 228 -4.11 -11.15 24.67
N PRO A 229 -3.87 -11.39 23.36
CA PRO A 229 -4.95 -11.37 22.38
C PRO A 229 -5.91 -12.55 22.59
N VAL A 230 -7.16 -12.23 22.87
CA VAL A 230 -8.26 -13.20 23.03
C VAL A 230 -9.45 -12.74 22.21
N HIS A 231 -10.01 -13.65 21.43
CA HIS A 231 -11.15 -13.35 20.54
C HIS A 231 -12.30 -14.33 20.79
N HIS A 232 -13.51 -13.82 20.74
CA HIS A 232 -14.73 -14.59 20.81
C HIS A 232 -15.29 -14.86 19.42
N PRO A 233 -16.07 -15.94 19.23
CA PRO A 233 -16.75 -16.21 17.98
C PRO A 233 -17.88 -15.20 17.75
N ARG A 234 -18.09 -14.87 16.48
CA ARG A 234 -19.31 -14.21 15.98
C ARG A 234 -19.76 -14.88 14.70
N LEU A 235 -21.03 -14.75 14.37
CA LEU A 235 -21.60 -15.25 13.13
C LEU A 235 -21.55 -14.16 12.07
N VAL A 236 -21.14 -14.50 10.87
CA VAL A 236 -21.15 -13.64 9.69
C VAL A 236 -21.83 -14.33 8.54
N MET A 237 -22.41 -13.55 7.64
CA MET A 237 -22.98 -14.01 6.39
C MET A 237 -22.30 -13.31 5.25
N ARG A 238 -21.92 -14.06 4.21
CA ARG A 238 -21.54 -13.50 2.93
C ARG A 238 -22.77 -13.29 2.07
N ASP A 239 -22.85 -12.15 1.41
CA ASP A 239 -23.96 -11.77 0.55
C ASP A 239 -23.41 -10.87 -0.58
N SER A 240 -24.22 -10.54 -1.55
CA SER A 240 -23.90 -9.54 -2.56
C SER A 240 -25.00 -8.49 -2.64
N ILE A 241 -24.62 -7.28 -2.99
CA ILE A 241 -25.53 -6.14 -3.07
C ILE A 241 -25.28 -5.34 -4.34
N THR A 242 -26.36 -4.80 -4.90
CA THR A 242 -26.29 -3.80 -5.96
C THR A 242 -26.28 -2.42 -5.32
N VAL A 243 -25.46 -1.51 -5.83
CA VAL A 243 -25.33 -0.13 -5.36
C VAL A 243 -25.33 0.84 -6.52
N ASP A 244 -25.65 2.08 -6.25
CA ASP A 244 -25.47 3.15 -7.23
C ASP A 244 -24.00 3.44 -7.48
N VAL A 245 -23.71 4.03 -8.63
CA VAL A 245 -22.35 4.46 -8.99
C VAL A 245 -22.24 5.96 -8.76
N GLY A 246 -21.24 6.35 -8.00
CA GLY A 246 -20.86 7.74 -7.80
C GLY A 246 -19.88 8.22 -8.88
N GLU A 247 -19.50 9.49 -8.80
CA GLU A 247 -18.49 10.06 -9.68
C GLU A 247 -17.09 9.49 -9.40
N ALA A 248 -16.28 9.36 -10.47
CA ALA A 248 -14.89 8.93 -10.34
C ALA A 248 -14.07 9.91 -9.47
N LEU A 249 -13.22 9.36 -8.61
CA LEU A 249 -12.38 10.15 -7.71
C LEU A 249 -11.23 10.83 -8.44
N GLN A 250 -10.73 10.22 -9.51
CA GLN A 250 -9.58 10.68 -10.28
C GLN A 250 -9.76 10.38 -11.78
N GLN A 251 -9.21 11.22 -12.63
CA GLN A 251 -9.02 10.88 -14.04
C GLN A 251 -7.75 10.04 -14.15
N ARG A 252 -7.80 8.96 -14.95
CA ARG A 252 -6.61 8.17 -15.21
C ARG A 252 -5.66 8.94 -16.10
N THR A 253 -4.57 9.39 -15.54
CA THR A 253 -3.45 9.88 -16.35
C THR A 253 -2.77 8.66 -16.97
N PRO A 254 -2.73 8.55 -18.31
CA PRO A 254 -2.02 7.45 -18.93
C PRO A 254 -0.57 7.45 -18.46
N PRO A 255 0.03 6.28 -18.17
CA PRO A 255 1.44 6.23 -17.81
C PRO A 255 2.26 6.89 -18.94
N PRO A 256 3.35 7.60 -18.59
CA PRO A 256 4.21 8.19 -19.61
C PRO A 256 4.64 7.11 -20.60
N PRO A 257 4.70 7.41 -21.89
CA PRO A 257 5.07 6.44 -22.92
C PRO A 257 6.45 5.87 -22.55
N ARG A 258 6.56 4.54 -22.59
CA ARG A 258 7.84 3.88 -22.30
C ARG A 258 8.75 4.05 -23.50
N PRO A 259 10.06 4.34 -23.29
CA PRO A 259 11.01 4.38 -24.37
C PRO A 259 11.09 3.01 -25.07
N ARG A 260 11.09 3.04 -26.38
CA ARG A 260 11.33 1.85 -27.21
C ARG A 260 12.62 2.08 -27.98
N ALA A 261 13.64 1.29 -27.68
CA ALA A 261 14.89 1.30 -28.44
C ALA A 261 15.21 -0.14 -28.83
N ASP A 262 15.56 -0.34 -30.08
CA ASP A 262 16.15 -1.59 -30.56
C ASP A 262 17.67 -1.42 -30.66
N TYR A 263 18.36 -1.80 -29.60
CA TYR A 263 19.82 -1.71 -29.51
C TYR A 263 20.55 -2.71 -30.42
N LYS A 264 19.85 -3.60 -31.13
CA LYS A 264 20.41 -4.55 -32.10
C LYS A 264 20.17 -4.12 -33.53
N ASN A 265 19.51 -3.01 -33.75
CA ASN A 265 19.26 -2.45 -35.07
C ASN A 265 20.55 -1.88 -35.63
N ARG A 266 20.85 -2.15 -36.91
CA ARG A 266 22.05 -1.66 -37.61
C ARG A 266 22.11 -0.12 -37.68
N GLU A 267 20.97 0.50 -37.87
CA GLU A 267 20.84 1.95 -37.93
C GLU A 267 21.23 2.58 -36.58
N TYR A 268 20.76 2.01 -35.48
CA TYR A 268 21.16 2.44 -34.12
C TYR A 268 22.66 2.21 -33.89
N GLU A 269 23.22 1.04 -34.27
CA GLU A 269 24.65 0.77 -34.12
C GLU A 269 25.50 1.76 -34.91
N ALA A 270 25.05 2.15 -36.12
CA ALA A 270 25.72 3.18 -36.94
C ALA A 270 25.66 4.54 -36.25
N ALA A 271 24.49 4.98 -35.80
CA ALA A 271 24.29 6.25 -35.09
C ALA A 271 25.11 6.31 -33.79
N ARG A 272 25.20 5.21 -33.05
CA ARG A 272 26.01 5.06 -31.84
C ARG A 272 27.50 5.20 -32.15
N THR A 273 27.98 4.51 -33.16
CA THR A 273 29.41 4.56 -33.60
C THR A 273 29.77 5.98 -34.02
N GLN A 274 28.98 6.59 -34.88
CA GLN A 274 29.16 7.96 -35.33
C GLN A 274 29.18 8.96 -34.16
N ARG A 275 28.29 8.76 -33.14
CA ARG A 275 28.30 9.62 -31.96
C ARG A 275 29.56 9.48 -31.13
N LEU A 276 30.05 8.27 -30.92
CA LEU A 276 31.35 8.04 -30.23
C LEU A 276 32.51 8.67 -30.95
N GLU A 277 32.55 8.59 -32.28
CA GLU A 277 33.57 9.24 -33.10
C GLU A 277 33.49 10.77 -33.01
N SER A 278 32.28 11.34 -33.12
CA SER A 278 32.04 12.79 -32.98
C SER A 278 32.49 13.35 -31.65
N ASP A 279 32.36 12.57 -30.58
CA ASP A 279 32.82 12.94 -29.24
C ASP A 279 34.25 12.50 -28.97
N HIS A 280 34.99 12.14 -30.01
CA HIS A 280 36.40 11.68 -29.94
C HIS A 280 36.65 10.51 -28.96
N GLY A 281 35.66 9.64 -28.80
CA GLY A 281 35.70 8.52 -27.83
C GLY A 281 35.71 8.96 -26.38
N LEU A 282 35.35 10.22 -26.08
CA LEU A 282 35.36 10.77 -24.72
C LEU A 282 33.97 10.98 -24.18
N CYS A 283 33.81 10.73 -22.89
CA CYS A 283 32.59 11.04 -22.16
C CYS A 283 32.33 12.55 -22.16
N VAL A 284 31.14 12.98 -22.63
CA VAL A 284 30.81 14.40 -22.71
C VAL A 284 30.80 15.08 -21.33
N PHE A 285 30.54 14.31 -20.26
CA PHE A 285 30.44 14.83 -18.89
C PHE A 285 31.81 14.91 -18.17
N CYS A 286 32.62 13.86 -18.17
CA CYS A 286 33.84 13.79 -17.35
C CYS A 286 35.12 13.63 -18.15
N LYS A 287 35.07 13.62 -19.47
CA LYS A 287 36.20 13.53 -20.39
C LYS A 287 37.09 12.26 -20.25
N THR A 288 36.61 11.24 -19.53
CA THR A 288 37.23 9.92 -19.55
C THR A 288 36.78 9.13 -20.78
N PRO A 289 37.45 8.02 -21.16
CA PRO A 289 37.01 7.21 -22.29
C PRO A 289 35.54 6.80 -22.19
N ALA A 290 34.78 7.06 -23.24
CA ALA A 290 33.39 6.68 -23.35
C ALA A 290 33.26 5.21 -23.77
N THR A 291 32.35 4.48 -23.15
CA THR A 291 32.10 3.07 -23.47
C THR A 291 30.65 2.82 -23.89
N THR A 292 29.78 3.81 -23.71
CA THR A 292 28.36 3.71 -24.01
C THR A 292 27.82 5.04 -24.51
N VAL A 293 26.59 5.00 -25.02
CA VAL A 293 25.88 6.17 -25.50
C VAL A 293 24.55 6.26 -24.73
N GLN A 294 24.20 7.45 -24.25
CA GLN A 294 22.97 7.77 -23.57
C GLN A 294 22.00 8.46 -24.54
N HIS A 295 20.75 8.02 -24.55
CA HIS A 295 19.68 8.78 -25.22
C HIS A 295 19.29 9.98 -24.37
N VAL A 296 19.22 11.16 -24.96
CA VAL A 296 18.59 12.35 -24.36
C VAL A 296 17.12 12.46 -24.74
N THR A 297 16.69 11.71 -25.74
CA THR A 297 15.28 11.47 -26.06
C THR A 297 15.11 10.12 -26.75
N TYR A 298 13.98 9.46 -26.47
CA TYR A 298 13.58 8.22 -27.15
C TYR A 298 12.47 8.46 -28.19
N ARG A 299 12.22 9.70 -28.58
CA ARG A 299 11.14 10.03 -29.53
C ARG A 299 11.39 9.45 -30.92
N ARG A 300 12.65 9.31 -31.29
CA ARG A 300 13.13 8.71 -32.55
C ARG A 300 13.86 7.39 -32.36
N ALA A 301 13.80 6.80 -31.16
CA ALA A 301 14.48 5.55 -30.87
C ALA A 301 13.93 4.38 -31.69
N GLY A 302 14.84 3.57 -32.25
CA GLY A 302 14.49 2.40 -33.06
C GLY A 302 15.07 2.41 -34.47
N GLY A 303 16.04 3.30 -34.76
CA GLY A 303 16.72 3.40 -36.03
C GLY A 303 16.67 4.79 -36.68
N ASP A 304 15.82 5.68 -36.16
CA ASP A 304 15.70 7.06 -36.64
C ASP A 304 16.44 8.08 -35.76
N GLU A 305 17.35 7.60 -34.88
CA GLU A 305 18.14 8.44 -34.00
C GLU A 305 19.03 9.40 -34.77
N THR A 306 19.01 10.65 -34.36
CA THR A 306 19.94 11.67 -34.84
C THR A 306 21.10 11.83 -33.87
N GLN A 307 22.20 12.48 -34.30
CA GLN A 307 23.34 12.77 -33.44
C GLN A 307 22.97 13.63 -32.21
N ASP A 308 21.92 14.44 -32.31
CA ASP A 308 21.42 15.26 -31.19
C ASP A 308 20.67 14.46 -30.13
N ASP A 309 20.18 13.27 -30.48
CA ASP A 309 19.47 12.39 -29.54
C ASP A 309 20.41 11.59 -28.61
N LEU A 310 21.70 11.57 -28.92
CA LEU A 310 22.68 10.70 -28.31
C LEU A 310 23.83 11.49 -27.66
N ARG A 311 24.39 10.99 -26.57
CA ARG A 311 25.57 11.54 -25.88
C ARG A 311 26.51 10.41 -25.45
N SER A 312 27.77 10.55 -25.71
CA SER A 312 28.80 9.58 -25.33
C SER A 312 29.11 9.65 -23.84
N LEU A 313 29.02 8.55 -23.13
CA LEU A 313 29.29 8.47 -21.70
C LEU A 313 30.23 7.33 -21.33
N CYS A 314 31.02 7.53 -20.30
CA CYS A 314 31.67 6.42 -19.60
C CYS A 314 30.62 5.66 -18.76
N ARG A 315 30.92 4.42 -18.40
CA ARG A 315 29.99 3.56 -17.66
C ARG A 315 29.49 4.21 -16.37
N LEU A 316 30.37 4.88 -15.61
CA LEU A 316 29.99 5.51 -14.34
C LEU A 316 29.00 6.67 -14.52
N CYS A 317 29.23 7.52 -15.54
CA CYS A 317 28.32 8.61 -15.84
C CYS A 317 26.97 8.12 -16.37
N HIS A 318 26.99 7.09 -17.22
CA HIS A 318 25.78 6.45 -17.71
C HIS A 318 24.95 5.86 -16.58
N ASP A 319 25.57 5.09 -15.68
CA ASP A 319 24.87 4.51 -14.53
C ASP A 319 24.27 5.60 -13.62
N ALA A 320 25.01 6.69 -13.39
CA ALA A 320 24.53 7.82 -12.59
C ALA A 320 23.30 8.51 -13.21
N VAL A 321 23.36 8.81 -14.52
CA VAL A 321 22.24 9.40 -15.26
C VAL A 321 21.01 8.47 -15.22
N THR A 322 21.20 7.20 -15.55
CA THR A 322 20.13 6.20 -15.54
C THR A 322 19.46 6.09 -14.17
N MET A 323 20.23 6.07 -13.07
CA MET A 323 19.65 6.01 -11.72
C MET A 323 18.83 7.26 -11.37
N ILE A 324 19.25 8.45 -11.81
CA ILE A 324 18.49 9.69 -11.63
C ILE A 324 17.19 9.63 -12.42
N GLU A 325 17.23 9.21 -13.68
CA GLU A 325 16.07 9.07 -14.55
C GLU A 325 15.02 8.11 -14.00
N TYR A 326 15.45 6.95 -13.47
CA TYR A 326 14.57 6.01 -12.80
C TYR A 326 13.92 6.61 -11.57
N GLY A 327 14.68 7.36 -10.77
CA GLY A 327 14.15 8.03 -9.58
C GLY A 327 13.11 9.12 -9.88
N LEU A 328 13.21 9.75 -11.06
CA LEU A 328 12.30 10.79 -11.51
C LEU A 328 11.12 10.26 -12.35
N GLY A 329 11.14 8.98 -12.73
CA GLY A 329 10.10 8.40 -13.58
C GLY A 329 9.97 9.07 -14.95
N MET A 330 11.11 9.47 -15.56
CA MET A 330 11.12 10.20 -16.82
C MET A 330 10.53 9.38 -17.98
N GLY A 331 9.79 10.05 -18.85
CA GLY A 331 9.16 9.49 -20.06
C GLY A 331 10.13 9.35 -21.24
N LEU A 332 9.71 9.79 -22.43
CA LEU A 332 10.53 9.70 -23.64
C LEU A 332 11.71 10.67 -23.64
N ASP A 333 11.56 11.83 -23.03
CA ASP A 333 12.64 12.80 -22.89
C ASP A 333 13.47 12.45 -21.65
N ARG A 334 14.80 12.46 -21.81
CA ARG A 334 15.78 11.99 -20.86
C ARG A 334 16.73 13.10 -20.44
N ILE A 335 17.60 12.80 -19.50
CA ILE A 335 18.62 13.74 -19.05
C ILE A 335 19.65 13.96 -20.16
N ASN A 336 19.83 15.24 -20.54
CA ASN A 336 21.03 15.63 -21.30
C ASN A 336 22.18 15.89 -20.30
N PRO A 337 23.26 15.08 -20.31
CA PRO A 337 24.36 15.23 -19.35
C PRO A 337 25.17 16.52 -19.53
N GLU A 338 25.02 17.21 -20.66
CA GLU A 338 25.68 18.50 -20.94
C GLU A 338 24.89 19.69 -20.37
N ASP A 339 23.64 19.51 -20.01
CA ASP A 339 22.81 20.57 -19.44
C ASP A 339 23.26 20.87 -18.01
N PRO A 340 23.63 22.13 -17.70
CA PRO A 340 24.15 22.55 -16.41
C PRO A 340 23.21 22.23 -15.22
N GLN A 341 21.90 22.20 -15.43
CA GLN A 341 20.93 21.89 -14.37
C GLN A 341 21.11 20.51 -13.74
N TRP A 342 21.68 19.55 -14.48
CA TRP A 342 21.87 18.17 -14.02
C TRP A 342 23.25 17.92 -13.43
N ARG A 343 24.19 18.86 -13.57
CA ARG A 343 25.60 18.67 -13.23
C ARG A 343 25.80 18.20 -11.79
N ASP A 344 25.26 18.93 -10.84
CA ASP A 344 25.46 18.62 -9.41
C ASP A 344 24.83 17.28 -9.02
N ARG A 345 23.65 16.97 -9.56
CA ARG A 345 22.98 15.69 -9.32
C ARG A 345 23.77 14.53 -9.87
N ILE A 346 24.34 14.67 -11.07
CA ILE A 346 25.18 13.63 -11.69
C ILE A 346 26.48 13.44 -10.89
N VAL A 347 27.12 14.53 -10.46
CA VAL A 347 28.33 14.46 -9.60
C VAL A 347 28.03 13.72 -8.30
N THR A 348 26.99 14.11 -7.59
CA THR A 348 26.58 13.47 -6.34
C THR A 348 26.31 11.98 -6.55
N LYS A 349 25.51 11.64 -7.56
CA LYS A 349 25.17 10.24 -7.84
C LYS A 349 26.39 9.40 -8.23
N ARG A 350 27.35 9.95 -8.96
CA ARG A 350 28.62 9.28 -9.25
C ARG A 350 29.41 8.97 -7.99
N GLN A 351 29.47 9.92 -7.03
CA GLN A 351 30.16 9.70 -5.75
C GLN A 351 29.49 8.58 -4.95
N GLU A 352 28.16 8.56 -4.87
CA GLU A 352 27.41 7.48 -4.23
C GLU A 352 27.72 6.11 -4.85
N ILE A 353 27.75 6.01 -6.17
CA ILE A 353 28.07 4.76 -6.89
C ILE A 353 29.51 4.29 -6.59
N ILE A 354 30.47 5.22 -6.56
CA ILE A 354 31.87 4.90 -6.23
C ILE A 354 31.99 4.37 -4.81
N GLN A 355 31.37 5.05 -3.85
CA GLN A 355 31.34 4.62 -2.45
C GLN A 355 30.72 3.23 -2.30
N PHE A 356 29.56 3.02 -2.92
CA PHE A 356 28.90 1.71 -2.88
C PHE A 356 29.77 0.60 -3.45
N ARG A 357 30.39 0.79 -4.62
CA ARG A 357 31.28 -0.19 -5.26
C ARG A 357 32.55 -0.47 -4.43
N SER A 358 33.08 0.53 -3.75
CA SER A 358 34.22 0.35 -2.85
C SER A 358 33.88 -0.48 -1.63
N LEU A 359 32.71 -0.24 -1.03
CA LEU A 359 32.20 -1.02 0.10
C LEU A 359 31.91 -2.48 -0.30
N GLU A 360 31.30 -2.70 -1.46
CA GLU A 360 31.03 -4.04 -1.97
C GLU A 360 32.31 -4.81 -2.27
N THR A 361 33.32 -4.17 -2.85
CA THR A 361 34.64 -4.78 -3.12
C THR A 361 35.34 -5.15 -1.80
N ARG A 362 35.25 -4.30 -0.78
CA ARG A 362 35.82 -4.57 0.53
C ARG A 362 35.10 -5.73 1.21
N ARG A 363 33.79 -5.78 1.12
CA ARG A 363 32.95 -6.87 1.66
C ARG A 363 33.33 -8.21 1.00
N ARG A 364 33.41 -8.29 -0.33
CA ARG A 364 33.78 -9.51 -1.06
C ARG A 364 35.19 -10.00 -0.68
N ARG A 365 36.14 -9.09 -0.42
CA ARG A 365 37.49 -9.46 0.05
C ARG A 365 37.50 -10.06 1.45
N LEU A 366 36.68 -9.52 2.36
CA LEU A 366 36.55 -10.06 3.69
C LEU A 366 35.88 -11.45 3.66
N GLU A 367 34.80 -11.60 2.89
CA GLU A 367 34.12 -12.89 2.70
C GLU A 367 35.04 -13.96 2.09
N ALA A 368 35.97 -13.59 1.18
CA ALA A 368 36.95 -14.50 0.62
C ALA A 368 38.02 -14.92 1.62
N GLN A 369 38.41 -14.02 2.54
CA GLN A 369 39.38 -14.33 3.61
C GLN A 369 38.84 -15.18 4.75
N GLU A 370 37.50 -15.22 4.91
CA GLU A 370 36.82 -16.07 5.91
C GLU A 370 36.59 -17.52 5.43
N VAL A 371 36.85 -17.79 4.15
CA VAL A 371 36.66 -19.11 3.51
C VAL A 371 38.01 -19.86 3.32
N GLU A 372 39.13 -19.18 3.50
CA GLU A 372 40.47 -19.79 3.59
C GLU A 372 40.84 -20.10 5.06
#